data_d132cd7f908622d470fb37d9a6ba30d8
#
_entry.id   d132cd7f908622d470fb37d9a6ba30d8
#
_cell.length_a   1.000
_cell.length_b   1.000
_cell.length_c   1.000
_cell.angle_alpha   90.00
_cell.angle_beta   90.00
_cell.angle_gamma   90.00
#
_symmetry.space_group_name_H-M   'P 1'
#
loop_
_entity.id
_entity.type
_entity.pdbx_description
1 polymer ?
#
loop_
_entity_poly.entity_id
_entity_poly.type
_entity_poly.pdbx_seq_one_letter_code
_entity_poly.pdbx_strand_id
1 'polypeptide(L)'
;MKCRKLKLIYFLLSSILCMMLLGIVLAIYEKKVDEETMGCGISIYGMDISKCTLEQAVKEIEETFRNKEVVFQENGKNIFETTVGNMGYALEPSLLKKELLKIKKQRDQKRGLIEKRKNYSIEYEIKMENKLEDVLNIEDFNLGERIESSDAYIVYDKQKEAFILVDEIQGNQIDKKKLVEQVYNALAEDFEEQLISSRLEIKINRQVYQ
;
A
#
# COMPACT_ATOMS: atom_id res chain seq x y z
N MET A 1 33.26 44.98 -46.55
CA MET A 1 33.34 43.58 -46.05
C MET A 1 33.65 43.42 -44.57
N LYS A 2 34.56 44.21 -43.95
CA LYS A 2 34.92 44.11 -42.51
C LYS A 2 33.74 44.31 -41.53
N CYS A 3 32.89 45.32 -41.78
CA CYS A 3 31.79 45.66 -40.85
C CYS A 3 30.70 44.57 -40.74
N ARG A 4 30.43 43.80 -41.81
CA ARG A 4 29.48 42.68 -41.82
C ARG A 4 30.00 41.49 -41.01
N LYS A 5 31.28 41.17 -41.10
CA LYS A 5 31.94 40.13 -40.31
C LYS A 5 31.96 40.46 -38.80
N LEU A 6 32.15 41.71 -38.45
CA LEU A 6 32.13 42.18 -37.08
C LEU A 6 30.76 42.02 -36.42
N LYS A 7 29.68 42.41 -37.12
CA LYS A 7 28.29 42.23 -36.65
C LYS A 7 27.92 40.77 -36.48
N LEU A 8 28.37 39.86 -37.34
CA LEU A 8 28.16 38.44 -37.22
C LEU A 8 28.84 37.85 -35.98
N ILE A 9 30.08 38.30 -35.70
CA ILE A 9 30.82 37.86 -34.50
C ILE A 9 30.12 38.33 -33.23
N TYR A 10 29.64 39.56 -33.12
CA TYR A 10 28.86 40.04 -31.99
C TYR A 10 27.55 39.28 -31.79
N PHE A 11 26.86 38.94 -32.88
CA PHE A 11 25.64 38.13 -32.81
C PHE A 11 25.90 36.71 -32.29
N LEU A 12 26.99 36.06 -32.74
CA LEU A 12 27.39 34.75 -32.27
C LEU A 12 27.80 34.78 -30.79
N LEU A 13 28.58 35.77 -30.36
CA LEU A 13 28.97 35.94 -28.97
C LEU A 13 27.78 36.20 -28.07
N SER A 14 26.83 37.03 -28.50
CA SER A 14 25.57 37.27 -27.76
C SER A 14 24.73 36.00 -27.63
N SER A 15 24.64 35.18 -28.68
CA SER A 15 23.92 33.90 -28.66
C SER A 15 24.57 32.91 -27.69
N ILE A 16 25.90 32.79 -27.68
CA ILE A 16 26.63 31.92 -26.75
C ILE A 16 26.44 32.39 -25.28
N LEU A 17 26.53 33.71 -25.06
CA LEU A 17 26.29 34.28 -23.72
C LEU A 17 24.85 33.99 -23.22
N CYS A 18 23.86 34.15 -24.11
CA CYS A 18 22.47 33.86 -23.79
C CYS A 18 22.25 32.38 -23.43
N MET A 19 22.87 31.45 -24.19
CA MET A 19 22.80 30.01 -23.87
C MET A 19 23.49 29.68 -22.55
N MET A 20 24.63 30.30 -22.22
CA MET A 20 25.30 30.13 -20.92
C MET A 20 24.42 30.62 -19.77
N LEU A 21 23.82 31.81 -19.89
CA LEU A 21 22.91 32.34 -18.86
C LEU A 21 21.69 31.44 -18.65
N LEU A 22 21.11 30.93 -19.72
CA LEU A 22 19.98 29.98 -19.66
C LEU A 22 20.41 28.70 -18.94
N GLY A 23 21.59 28.15 -19.23
CA GLY A 23 22.14 26.99 -18.56
C GLY A 23 22.33 27.20 -17.05
N ILE A 24 22.81 28.39 -16.64
CA ILE A 24 22.96 28.74 -15.21
C ILE A 24 21.60 28.82 -14.52
N VAL A 25 20.60 29.46 -15.15
CA VAL A 25 19.24 29.57 -14.59
C VAL A 25 18.61 28.20 -14.42
N LEU A 26 18.75 27.32 -15.40
CA LEU A 26 18.25 25.94 -15.33
C LEU A 26 18.93 25.16 -14.21
N ALA A 27 20.25 25.27 -14.05
CA ALA A 27 20.99 24.59 -12.98
C ALA A 27 20.58 25.08 -11.58
N ILE A 28 20.33 26.39 -11.42
CA ILE A 28 19.82 26.96 -10.16
C ILE A 28 18.40 26.44 -9.87
N TYR A 29 17.56 26.40 -10.90
CA TYR A 29 16.18 25.89 -10.77
C TYR A 29 16.16 24.41 -10.37
N GLU A 30 16.94 23.57 -11.05
CA GLU A 30 17.05 22.15 -10.72
C GLU A 30 17.55 21.95 -9.27
N LYS A 31 18.56 22.72 -8.86
CA LYS A 31 19.05 22.64 -7.48
C LYS A 31 17.98 23.00 -6.45
N LYS A 32 17.20 24.06 -6.70
CA LYS A 32 16.11 24.47 -5.81
C LYS A 32 15.02 23.40 -5.71
N VAL A 33 14.58 22.85 -6.85
CA VAL A 33 13.60 21.77 -6.89
C VAL A 33 14.09 20.56 -6.10
N ASP A 34 15.35 20.22 -6.21
CA ASP A 34 15.97 19.09 -5.53
C ASP A 34 16.11 19.28 -4.01
N GLU A 35 16.29 20.52 -3.55
CA GLU A 35 16.29 20.86 -2.12
C GLU A 35 14.86 20.77 -1.51
N GLU A 36 13.83 21.14 -2.24
CA GLU A 36 12.44 21.14 -1.80
C GLU A 36 11.77 19.75 -1.90
N THR A 37 12.31 18.85 -2.74
CA THR A 37 11.73 17.52 -3.01
C THR A 37 12.59 16.39 -2.44
N MET A 38 12.13 15.16 -2.63
CA MET A 38 12.91 13.95 -2.33
C MET A 38 14.09 13.77 -3.26
N GLY A 39 14.10 14.50 -4.40
CA GLY A 39 15.12 14.46 -5.44
C GLY A 39 14.88 13.38 -6.49
N CYS A 40 15.85 13.20 -7.41
CA CYS A 40 15.69 12.28 -8.52
C CYS A 40 16.15 10.85 -8.18
N GLY A 41 15.50 9.86 -8.81
CA GLY A 41 15.94 8.46 -8.76
C GLY A 41 15.69 7.73 -7.44
N ILE A 42 14.75 8.21 -6.61
CA ILE A 42 14.33 7.54 -5.37
C ILE A 42 13.04 6.79 -5.62
N SER A 43 13.04 5.51 -5.30
CA SER A 43 11.83 4.70 -5.22
C SER A 43 11.73 4.00 -3.85
N ILE A 44 10.50 3.80 -3.40
CA ILE A 44 10.18 3.04 -2.20
C ILE A 44 9.37 1.82 -2.66
N TYR A 45 9.89 0.63 -2.42
CA TYR A 45 9.28 -0.63 -2.87
C TYR A 45 8.84 -0.59 -4.34
N GLY A 46 9.66 0.02 -5.22
CA GLY A 46 9.37 0.18 -6.65
C GLY A 46 8.50 1.37 -7.03
N MET A 47 7.85 2.03 -6.09
CA MET A 47 7.09 3.27 -6.30
C MET A 47 8.06 4.44 -6.46
N ASP A 48 8.03 5.13 -7.59
CA ASP A 48 8.90 6.29 -7.88
C ASP A 48 8.34 7.53 -7.18
N ILE A 49 9.03 7.97 -6.12
CA ILE A 49 8.71 9.20 -5.36
C ILE A 49 9.66 10.34 -5.70
N SER A 50 10.37 10.22 -6.83
CA SER A 50 11.25 11.27 -7.34
C SER A 50 10.47 12.56 -7.57
N LYS A 51 11.07 13.68 -7.20
CA LYS A 51 10.49 15.02 -7.36
C LYS A 51 9.23 15.32 -6.51
N CYS A 52 8.72 14.37 -5.74
CA CYS A 52 7.69 14.63 -4.75
C CYS A 52 8.28 15.45 -3.59
N THR A 53 7.51 16.36 -3.02
CA THR A 53 7.84 16.89 -1.70
C THR A 53 7.72 15.78 -0.66
N LEU A 54 8.26 15.99 0.53
CA LEU A 54 8.16 15.01 1.60
C LEU A 54 6.69 14.68 1.94
N GLU A 55 5.84 15.71 1.99
CA GLU A 55 4.41 15.56 2.26
C GLU A 55 3.68 14.81 1.13
N GLN A 56 4.02 15.10 -0.12
CA GLN A 56 3.47 14.38 -1.27
C GLN A 56 3.89 12.91 -1.27
N ALA A 57 5.16 12.62 -0.96
CA ALA A 57 5.65 11.24 -0.89
C ALA A 57 4.94 10.43 0.22
N VAL A 58 4.77 11.01 1.41
CA VAL A 58 4.00 10.39 2.50
C VAL A 58 2.58 10.09 2.04
N LYS A 59 1.91 11.07 1.45
CA LYS A 59 0.53 10.95 0.98
C LYS A 59 0.39 9.87 -0.10
N GLU A 60 1.29 9.83 -1.07
CA GLU A 60 1.27 8.86 -2.17
C GLU A 60 1.45 7.43 -1.68
N ILE A 61 2.38 7.20 -0.74
CA ILE A 61 2.59 5.89 -0.10
C ILE A 61 1.35 5.48 0.69
N GLU A 62 0.79 6.40 1.49
CA GLU A 62 -0.39 6.14 2.29
C GLU A 62 -1.63 5.85 1.42
N GLU A 63 -1.87 6.66 0.38
CA GLU A 63 -2.98 6.45 -0.56
C GLU A 63 -2.85 5.12 -1.32
N THR A 64 -1.65 4.75 -1.74
CA THR A 64 -1.40 3.47 -2.39
C THR A 64 -1.72 2.31 -1.46
N PHE A 65 -1.32 2.38 -0.19
CA PHE A 65 -1.66 1.38 0.82
C PHE A 65 -3.18 1.31 1.08
N ARG A 66 -3.84 2.45 1.27
CA ARG A 66 -5.28 2.52 1.57
C ARG A 66 -6.16 2.03 0.42
N ASN A 67 -5.77 2.33 -0.81
CA ASN A 67 -6.52 1.97 -2.02
C ASN A 67 -6.29 0.53 -2.46
N LYS A 68 -5.42 -0.21 -1.78
CA LYS A 68 -5.18 -1.61 -2.08
C LYS A 68 -6.45 -2.43 -1.95
N GLU A 69 -6.78 -3.18 -2.99
CA GLU A 69 -7.93 -4.07 -3.03
C GLU A 69 -7.71 -5.27 -2.11
N VAL A 70 -8.71 -5.62 -1.33
CA VAL A 70 -8.73 -6.81 -0.48
C VAL A 70 -9.89 -7.69 -0.92
N VAL A 71 -9.58 -8.92 -1.29
CA VAL A 71 -10.56 -9.88 -1.78
C VAL A 71 -10.60 -11.09 -0.85
N PHE A 72 -11.76 -11.32 -0.28
CA PHE A 72 -12.00 -12.49 0.55
C PHE A 72 -12.51 -13.63 -0.32
N GLN A 73 -11.86 -14.77 -0.19
CA GLN A 73 -12.19 -15.97 -0.96
C GLN A 73 -12.57 -17.12 -0.03
N GLU A 74 -13.66 -17.80 -0.38
CA GLU A 74 -14.09 -19.04 0.26
C GLU A 74 -14.32 -20.10 -0.80
N ASN A 75 -13.74 -21.29 -0.62
CA ASN A 75 -13.81 -22.40 -1.58
C ASN A 75 -13.46 -21.98 -3.04
N GLY A 76 -12.49 -21.06 -3.19
CA GLY A 76 -12.03 -20.57 -4.50
C GLY A 76 -12.97 -19.56 -5.18
N LYS A 77 -13.97 -19.05 -4.47
CA LYS A 77 -14.87 -18.00 -4.96
C LYS A 77 -14.67 -16.72 -4.18
N ASN A 78 -14.67 -15.59 -4.86
CA ASN A 78 -14.70 -14.28 -4.21
C ASN A 78 -16.06 -14.10 -3.53
N ILE A 79 -16.05 -13.82 -2.23
CA ILE A 79 -17.26 -13.62 -1.44
C ILE A 79 -17.46 -12.16 -1.01
N PHE A 80 -16.36 -11.42 -0.88
CA PHE A 80 -16.41 -10.00 -0.52
C PHE A 80 -15.17 -9.29 -1.04
N GLU A 81 -15.35 -8.05 -1.48
CA GLU A 81 -14.26 -7.20 -1.99
C GLU A 81 -14.34 -5.82 -1.34
N THR A 82 -13.21 -5.30 -0.90
CA THR A 82 -13.10 -4.01 -0.23
C THR A 82 -11.71 -3.42 -0.44
N THR A 83 -11.36 -2.34 0.26
CA THR A 83 -10.00 -1.79 0.28
C THR A 83 -9.44 -1.77 1.70
N VAL A 84 -8.12 -1.72 1.80
CA VAL A 84 -7.43 -1.61 3.11
C VAL A 84 -7.93 -0.40 3.89
N GLY A 85 -8.11 0.74 3.22
CA GLY A 85 -8.64 1.96 3.84
C GLY A 85 -10.09 1.83 4.30
N ASN A 86 -10.95 1.16 3.53
CA ASN A 86 -12.34 0.91 3.93
C ASN A 86 -12.43 -0.04 5.13
N MET A 87 -11.42 -0.88 5.35
CA MET A 87 -11.32 -1.70 6.55
C MET A 87 -10.78 -0.93 7.77
N GLY A 88 -10.48 0.37 7.62
CA GLY A 88 -9.99 1.21 8.70
C GLY A 88 -8.49 1.08 8.98
N TYR A 89 -7.71 0.49 8.08
CA TYR A 89 -6.26 0.44 8.22
C TYR A 89 -5.58 1.60 7.48
N ALA A 90 -4.55 2.16 8.12
CA ALA A 90 -3.69 3.20 7.59
C ALA A 90 -2.24 2.98 8.03
N LEU A 91 -1.30 3.61 7.35
CA LEU A 91 0.08 3.68 7.81
C LEU A 91 0.25 4.84 8.79
N GLU A 92 1.19 4.71 9.75
CA GLU A 92 1.55 5.80 10.66
C GLU A 92 2.31 6.91 9.92
N PRO A 93 1.69 8.10 9.65
CA PRO A 93 2.32 9.11 8.83
C PRO A 93 3.59 9.72 9.45
N SER A 94 3.66 9.77 10.78
CA SER A 94 4.82 10.31 11.49
C SER A 94 6.05 9.42 11.32
N LEU A 95 5.88 8.11 11.33
CA LEU A 95 6.95 7.15 11.07
C LEU A 95 7.39 7.21 9.60
N LEU A 96 6.44 7.21 8.66
CA LEU A 96 6.74 7.37 7.23
C LEU A 96 7.57 8.64 6.97
N LYS A 97 7.14 9.77 7.52
CA LYS A 97 7.85 11.05 7.39
C LYS A 97 9.28 10.96 7.93
N LYS A 98 9.47 10.32 9.08
CA LYS A 98 10.78 10.11 9.69
C LYS A 98 11.70 9.26 8.81
N GLU A 99 11.19 8.16 8.27
CA GLU A 99 11.96 7.25 7.41
C GLU A 99 12.34 7.94 6.08
N LEU A 100 11.40 8.63 5.44
CA LEU A 100 11.68 9.38 4.22
C LEU A 100 12.71 10.48 4.43
N LEU A 101 12.69 11.16 5.59
CA LEU A 101 13.72 12.14 5.95
C LEU A 101 15.10 11.50 6.13
N LYS A 102 15.18 10.28 6.68
CA LYS A 102 16.46 9.54 6.76
C LYS A 102 17.01 9.26 5.36
N ILE A 103 16.15 8.79 4.45
CA ILE A 103 16.55 8.51 3.06
C ILE A 103 17.03 9.77 2.37
N LYS A 104 16.30 10.88 2.48
CA LYS A 104 16.70 12.18 1.92
C LYS A 104 18.07 12.61 2.43
N LYS A 105 18.30 12.54 3.73
CA LYS A 105 19.60 12.88 4.34
C LYS A 105 20.73 11.99 3.85
N GLN A 106 20.52 10.67 3.75
CA GLN A 106 21.51 9.72 3.24
C GLN A 106 21.86 9.99 1.78
N ARG A 107 20.89 10.36 0.98
CA ARG A 107 21.07 10.75 -0.41
C ARG A 107 21.91 12.03 -0.51
N ASP A 108 21.54 13.08 0.22
CA ASP A 108 22.23 14.38 0.19
C ASP A 108 23.69 14.25 0.61
N GLN A 109 24.02 13.33 1.53
CA GLN A 109 25.40 13.04 1.94
C GLN A 109 26.22 12.30 0.87
N LYS A 110 25.56 11.51 -0.01
CA LYS A 110 26.20 10.68 -1.04
C LYS A 110 26.12 11.29 -2.43
N ARG A 111 25.78 12.56 -2.54
CA ARG A 111 25.60 13.28 -3.81
C ARG A 111 26.85 13.18 -4.68
N GLY A 112 26.81 12.34 -5.70
CA GLY A 112 27.85 12.18 -6.72
C GLY A 112 27.31 12.61 -8.08
N LEU A 113 28.22 12.80 -9.05
CA LEU A 113 27.92 13.28 -10.42
C LEU A 113 26.96 12.40 -11.22
N ILE A 114 26.65 11.18 -10.76
CA ILE A 114 25.71 10.25 -11.42
C ILE A 114 24.82 9.63 -10.35
N GLU A 115 23.59 10.14 -10.21
CA GLU A 115 22.58 9.53 -9.36
C GLU A 115 22.01 8.28 -10.04
N LYS A 116 22.38 7.10 -9.53
CA LYS A 116 21.73 5.86 -9.92
C LYS A 116 20.37 5.78 -9.22
N ARG A 117 19.35 5.34 -9.94
CA ARG A 117 18.05 4.98 -9.34
C ARG A 117 18.29 3.98 -8.20
N LYS A 118 17.70 4.26 -7.06
CA LYS A 118 17.82 3.39 -5.89
C LYS A 118 16.46 3.15 -5.28
N ASN A 119 16.16 1.86 -5.09
CA ASN A 119 14.98 1.42 -4.37
C ASN A 119 15.34 1.27 -2.89
N TYR A 120 14.50 1.82 -2.02
CA TYR A 120 14.67 1.79 -0.57
C TYR A 120 13.52 1.02 0.06
N SER A 121 13.83 0.32 1.15
CA SER A 121 12.85 -0.20 2.10
C SER A 121 12.75 0.75 3.28
N ILE A 122 11.58 0.89 3.86
CA ILE A 122 11.28 1.75 5.01
C ILE A 122 10.67 0.94 6.15
N GLU A 123 10.91 1.39 7.37
CA GLU A 123 10.14 0.91 8.51
C GLU A 123 8.73 1.51 8.47
N TYR A 124 7.73 0.72 8.78
CA TYR A 124 6.33 1.13 8.76
C TYR A 124 5.60 0.58 10.00
N GLU A 125 4.48 1.20 10.30
CA GLU A 125 3.55 0.75 11.32
C GLU A 125 2.14 0.86 10.77
N ILE A 126 1.37 -0.23 10.88
CA ILE A 126 -0.03 -0.26 10.47
C ILE A 126 -0.86 0.17 11.67
N LYS A 127 -1.63 1.23 11.50
CA LYS A 127 -2.62 1.70 12.45
C LYS A 127 -4.01 1.24 12.05
N MET A 128 -4.81 0.93 13.04
CA MET A 128 -6.24 0.76 12.89
C MET A 128 -6.94 2.05 13.31
N GLU A 129 -7.53 2.78 12.37
CA GLU A 129 -8.26 4.03 12.62
C GLU A 129 -9.63 3.77 13.24
N ASN A 130 -10.27 2.65 12.84
CA ASN A 130 -11.53 2.18 13.38
C ASN A 130 -11.40 0.72 13.79
N LYS A 131 -12.22 0.27 14.75
CA LYS A 131 -12.25 -1.16 15.05
C LYS A 131 -12.79 -1.89 13.81
N LEU A 132 -12.02 -2.84 13.29
CA LEU A 132 -12.43 -3.65 12.14
C LEU A 132 -13.80 -4.32 12.39
N GLU A 133 -14.11 -4.61 13.65
CA GLU A 133 -15.38 -5.13 14.10
C GLU A 133 -16.57 -4.20 13.80
N ASP A 134 -16.35 -2.90 13.73
CA ASP A 134 -17.38 -1.91 13.43
C ASP A 134 -17.51 -1.63 11.92
N VAL A 135 -16.45 -1.92 11.16
CA VAL A 135 -16.38 -1.65 9.72
C VAL A 135 -16.78 -2.86 8.88
N LEU A 136 -16.39 -4.08 9.31
CA LEU A 136 -16.78 -5.31 8.65
C LEU A 136 -18.13 -5.80 9.18
N ASN A 137 -19.18 -5.64 8.39
CA ASN A 137 -20.44 -6.30 8.67
C ASN A 137 -20.37 -7.76 8.20
N ILE A 138 -20.58 -8.71 9.12
CA ILE A 138 -20.58 -10.15 8.77
C ILE A 138 -21.64 -10.48 7.71
N GLU A 139 -22.73 -9.70 7.66
CA GLU A 139 -23.78 -9.87 6.64
C GLU A 139 -23.22 -9.67 5.22
N ASP A 140 -22.20 -8.85 5.03
CA ASP A 140 -21.54 -8.64 3.74
C ASP A 140 -20.79 -9.89 3.24
N PHE A 141 -20.47 -10.83 4.16
CA PHE A 141 -19.85 -12.12 3.85
C PHE A 141 -20.87 -13.25 3.62
N ASN A 142 -22.16 -12.96 3.76
CA ASN A 142 -23.21 -13.97 3.66
C ASN A 142 -23.67 -14.17 2.21
N LEU A 143 -22.78 -14.71 1.40
CA LEU A 143 -23.17 -15.24 0.08
C LEU A 143 -23.55 -16.73 0.21
N GLY A 144 -24.65 -17.01 0.90
CA GLY A 144 -25.15 -18.37 1.07
C GLY A 144 -25.71 -18.66 2.47
N GLU A 145 -26.34 -19.80 2.62
CA GLU A 145 -26.81 -20.26 3.93
C GLU A 145 -25.60 -20.59 4.81
N ARG A 146 -25.46 -19.86 5.92
CA ARG A 146 -24.52 -20.19 6.97
C ARG A 146 -25.16 -21.21 7.92
N ILE A 147 -24.45 -22.30 8.17
CA ILE A 147 -24.91 -23.40 9.03
C ILE A 147 -24.24 -23.22 10.38
N GLU A 148 -25.02 -23.24 11.45
CA GLU A 148 -24.53 -23.28 12.81
C GLU A 148 -23.97 -24.66 13.13
N SER A 149 -22.85 -24.71 13.83
CA SER A 149 -22.28 -25.98 14.29
C SER A 149 -23.16 -26.60 15.38
N SER A 150 -23.35 -27.91 15.36
CA SER A 150 -23.96 -28.62 16.47
C SER A 150 -23.23 -29.92 16.77
N ASP A 151 -23.07 -30.21 18.04
CA ASP A 151 -22.52 -31.48 18.48
C ASP A 151 -23.47 -32.63 18.16
N ALA A 152 -22.92 -33.83 18.00
CA ALA A 152 -23.72 -35.05 17.92
C ALA A 152 -24.53 -35.23 19.19
N TYR A 153 -25.80 -35.55 19.04
CA TYR A 153 -26.67 -35.79 20.19
C TYR A 153 -27.61 -37.01 19.98
N ILE A 154 -28.10 -37.51 21.07
CA ILE A 154 -29.04 -38.66 21.04
C ILE A 154 -30.44 -38.15 21.25
N VAL A 155 -31.36 -38.54 20.38
CA VAL A 155 -32.79 -38.25 20.50
C VAL A 155 -33.60 -39.54 20.50
N TYR A 156 -34.66 -39.59 21.32
CA TYR A 156 -35.58 -40.71 21.30
C TYR A 156 -36.68 -40.50 20.23
N ASP A 157 -36.66 -41.35 19.24
CA ASP A 157 -37.69 -41.35 18.17
C ASP A 157 -38.88 -42.19 18.64
N LYS A 158 -39.99 -41.52 18.93
CA LYS A 158 -41.23 -42.17 19.42
C LYS A 158 -41.90 -43.06 18.37
N GLN A 159 -41.66 -42.82 17.06
CA GLN A 159 -42.24 -43.64 16.02
C GLN A 159 -41.48 -44.96 15.83
N LYS A 160 -40.18 -44.92 16.05
CA LYS A 160 -39.30 -46.11 15.96
C LYS A 160 -39.08 -46.78 17.30
N GLU A 161 -39.59 -46.17 18.39
CA GLU A 161 -39.37 -46.62 19.76
C GLU A 161 -37.87 -46.88 20.09
N ALA A 162 -37.00 -46.06 19.51
CA ALA A 162 -35.53 -46.24 19.58
C ALA A 162 -34.82 -44.93 19.80
N PHE A 163 -33.63 -44.99 20.41
CA PHE A 163 -32.70 -43.89 20.42
C PHE A 163 -31.97 -43.79 19.11
N ILE A 164 -31.94 -42.58 18.51
CA ILE A 164 -31.25 -42.27 17.27
C ILE A 164 -30.12 -41.35 17.61
N LEU A 165 -28.94 -41.66 17.10
CA LEU A 165 -27.82 -40.75 17.08
C LEU A 165 -28.00 -39.75 15.93
N VAL A 166 -28.04 -38.49 16.26
CA VAL A 166 -27.95 -37.40 15.27
C VAL A 166 -26.47 -37.00 15.20
N ASP A 167 -25.91 -37.12 14.01
CA ASP A 167 -24.51 -36.79 13.79
C ASP A 167 -24.22 -35.30 13.98
N GLU A 168 -22.97 -34.96 14.27
CA GLU A 168 -22.50 -33.58 14.37
C GLU A 168 -22.66 -32.83 13.04
N ILE A 169 -22.99 -31.56 13.12
CA ILE A 169 -23.02 -30.66 11.98
C ILE A 169 -21.81 -29.73 12.09
N GLN A 170 -20.92 -29.79 11.12
CA GLN A 170 -19.83 -28.82 11.01
C GLN A 170 -20.40 -27.52 10.48
N GLY A 171 -20.40 -26.48 11.32
CA GLY A 171 -20.83 -25.14 10.95
C GLY A 171 -19.82 -24.46 10.00
N ASN A 172 -20.30 -23.41 9.34
CA ASN A 172 -19.48 -22.52 8.53
C ASN A 172 -19.73 -21.03 8.85
N GLN A 173 -20.21 -20.74 10.06
CA GLN A 173 -20.31 -19.36 10.54
C GLN A 173 -18.94 -18.77 10.75
N ILE A 174 -18.75 -17.55 10.26
CA ILE A 174 -17.46 -16.84 10.35
C ILE A 174 -17.29 -16.26 11.76
N ASP A 175 -16.21 -16.64 12.44
CA ASP A 175 -15.77 -16.01 13.67
C ASP A 175 -15.12 -14.66 13.34
N LYS A 176 -15.81 -13.58 13.70
CA LYS A 176 -15.38 -12.21 13.43
C LYS A 176 -13.99 -11.89 13.99
N LYS A 177 -13.67 -12.39 15.18
CA LYS A 177 -12.36 -12.13 15.82
C LYS A 177 -11.23 -12.82 15.09
N LYS A 178 -11.42 -14.08 14.72
CA LYS A 178 -10.43 -14.84 13.94
C LYS A 178 -10.23 -14.25 12.54
N LEU A 179 -11.31 -13.74 11.92
CA LEU A 179 -11.22 -13.04 10.63
C LEU A 179 -10.39 -11.76 10.75
N VAL A 180 -10.63 -10.95 11.78
CA VAL A 180 -9.87 -9.73 12.08
C VAL A 180 -8.38 -10.05 12.26
N GLU A 181 -8.05 -11.08 13.04
CA GLU A 181 -6.69 -11.52 13.26
C GLU A 181 -6.03 -12.00 11.96
N GLN A 182 -6.74 -12.76 11.14
CA GLN A 182 -6.26 -13.20 9.84
C GLN A 182 -5.98 -12.04 8.89
N VAL A 183 -6.86 -11.02 8.84
CA VAL A 183 -6.66 -9.81 8.04
C VAL A 183 -5.42 -9.06 8.50
N TYR A 184 -5.28 -8.84 9.81
CA TYR A 184 -4.11 -8.14 10.35
C TYR A 184 -2.81 -8.87 10.01
N ASN A 185 -2.76 -10.18 10.20
CA ASN A 185 -1.58 -10.98 9.88
C ASN A 185 -1.26 -10.93 8.39
N ALA A 186 -2.27 -11.02 7.51
CA ALA A 186 -2.08 -10.93 6.07
C ALA A 186 -1.58 -9.56 5.62
N LEU A 187 -1.98 -8.48 6.29
CA LEU A 187 -1.46 -7.13 6.03
C LEU A 187 -0.05 -6.90 6.58
N ALA A 188 0.31 -7.58 7.69
CA ALA A 188 1.62 -7.48 8.31
C ALA A 188 2.67 -8.38 7.63
N GLU A 189 2.24 -9.47 6.98
CA GLU A 189 3.11 -10.34 6.22
C GLU A 189 3.49 -9.66 4.90
N ASP A 190 4.81 -9.59 4.64
CA ASP A 190 5.40 -9.19 3.36
C ASP A 190 4.94 -7.83 2.80
N PHE A 191 5.12 -6.77 3.59
CA PHE A 191 4.75 -5.39 3.20
C PHE A 191 5.39 -4.93 1.88
N GLU A 192 6.57 -5.43 1.53
CA GLU A 192 7.23 -5.11 0.26
C GLU A 192 6.38 -5.59 -0.91
N GLU A 193 5.94 -6.85 -0.86
CA GLU A 193 5.02 -7.42 -1.84
C GLU A 193 3.66 -6.73 -1.76
N GLN A 194 3.23 -6.36 -0.55
CA GLN A 194 1.98 -5.68 -0.29
C GLN A 194 1.88 -4.27 -0.92
N LEU A 195 2.94 -3.48 -0.96
CA LEU A 195 2.94 -2.17 -1.64
C LEU A 195 3.04 -2.29 -3.17
N ILE A 196 3.70 -3.32 -3.68
CA ILE A 196 3.86 -3.55 -5.11
C ILE A 196 2.57 -4.14 -5.70
N SER A 197 1.94 -5.08 -4.99
CA SER A 197 0.69 -5.71 -5.43
C SER A 197 -0.49 -4.78 -5.20
N SER A 198 -1.32 -4.59 -6.21
CA SER A 198 -2.58 -3.83 -6.09
C SER A 198 -3.68 -4.59 -5.35
N ARG A 199 -3.49 -5.89 -5.07
CA ARG A 199 -4.52 -6.78 -4.55
C ARG A 199 -3.97 -7.70 -3.47
N LEU A 200 -4.72 -7.87 -2.38
CA LEU A 200 -4.51 -8.84 -1.31
C LEU A 200 -5.63 -9.88 -1.32
N GLU A 201 -5.29 -11.15 -1.40
CA GLU A 201 -6.26 -12.24 -1.33
C GLU A 201 -6.25 -12.89 0.05
N ILE A 202 -7.40 -12.88 0.73
CA ILE A 202 -7.58 -13.49 2.04
C ILE A 202 -8.46 -14.74 1.88
N LYS A 203 -7.88 -15.90 2.10
CA LYS A 203 -8.59 -17.18 2.00
C LYS A 203 -9.24 -17.53 3.34
N ILE A 204 -10.57 -17.51 3.37
CA ILE A 204 -11.35 -17.98 4.51
C ILE A 204 -11.31 -19.52 4.51
N ASN A 205 -10.78 -20.08 5.57
CA ASN A 205 -10.65 -21.51 5.78
C ASN A 205 -11.28 -21.93 7.11
N ARG A 206 -11.21 -23.23 7.43
CA ARG A 206 -11.79 -23.78 8.65
C ARG A 206 -11.32 -23.13 9.97
N GLN A 207 -10.18 -22.46 9.96
CA GLN A 207 -9.68 -21.78 11.17
C GLN A 207 -10.49 -20.53 11.51
N VAL A 208 -11.19 -19.95 10.52
CA VAL A 208 -12.01 -18.74 10.67
C VAL A 208 -13.46 -19.09 11.04
N TYR A 209 -13.88 -20.36 10.93
CA TYR A 209 -15.22 -20.76 11.33
C TYR A 209 -15.36 -20.95 12.86
N GLN A 210 -16.56 -20.69 13.34
CA GLN A 210 -16.94 -20.97 14.74
C GLN A 210 -17.06 -22.46 14.98
#